data_64b5ddf733735d317ec03f34491fd51a
#
_entry.id   64b5ddf733735d317ec03f34491fd51a
#
_cell.length_a   1.000
_cell.length_b   1.000
_cell.length_c   1.000
_cell.angle_alpha   90.00
_cell.angle_beta   90.00
_cell.angle_gamma   90.00
#
_symmetry.space_group_name_H-M   'P 1'
#
loop_
_entity.id
_entity.type
_entity.pdbx_description
1 polymer ?
#
loop_
_entity_poly.entity_id
_entity_poly.type
_entity_poly.pdbx_seq_one_letter_code
_entity_poly.pdbx_strand_id
1 'polypeptide(L)'
;MFMQSSKVYRFTICLAAALILLSGSSLSIAAAAKPSSSSPAVSSYDVVVIGSEIQGVLLAKEAVKAGLKVLMLDPRSKLGGELIQGQMFFLDDVNDNKQRSLVQGEIKNLFNGYKAGTIRKAADFQTYFDKVIQGIPLKSGVVLDHVDIKTAGSGKTLSSLTYHGKEGNKVTIQSRYWVENTDYNALSSQLKEARIPGMETIYNGKNPDYMAATYMLNFKNVDWNLLHQRILEDYPLTNVRKKYGPNTYVDWHFATGFSNITNTYTTKDKQLRLRGLNATYQKNGQVIINGLLIYDVNPSDPKSVASAVQRGQAEAPFILSFLRKNIPGFAKAELNGFPEYLYIRDYNRYETKYVLDYPDLMNSRMFWDNVSIGGYSIDLQGTRAIPTGIGYGKPDRYGLPLRSFELKSYDNVLVTGKNVGASIKAYGSARIMPTTALAAQTIGIILGRERNKPLANLTEADFKRIRAYLKQDYQIVLQ
;
A
#
# COMPACT_ATOMS: atom_id res chain seq x y z
N MET A 1 -42.07 -34.86 38.13
CA MET A 1 -42.26 -34.80 39.61
C MET A 1 -42.03 -33.37 40.03
N PHE A 2 -43.12 -32.73 40.53
CA PHE A 2 -43.24 -31.41 41.19
C PHE A 2 -42.72 -30.19 40.45
N MET A 3 -43.56 -29.34 39.86
CA MET A 3 -44.67 -28.46 40.35
C MET A 3 -44.23 -27.21 41.08
N GLN A 4 -44.59 -26.06 40.45
CA GLN A 4 -45.25 -24.85 40.98
C GLN A 4 -44.35 -23.90 41.81
N SER A 5 -44.50 -22.59 41.78
CA SER A 5 -45.69 -21.73 41.71
C SER A 5 -45.36 -20.27 41.44
N SER A 6 -46.36 -19.64 40.83
CA SER A 6 -46.55 -18.19 40.62
C SER A 6 -46.67 -17.34 41.87
N LYS A 7 -46.33 -16.03 41.82
CA LYS A 7 -47.04 -15.00 42.60
C LYS A 7 -47.15 -13.67 41.81
N VAL A 8 -48.41 -13.34 41.57
CA VAL A 8 -48.94 -12.05 41.11
C VAL A 8 -49.11 -11.17 42.37
N TYR A 9 -48.77 -9.88 42.30
CA TYR A 9 -49.31 -8.85 43.21
C TYR A 9 -49.81 -7.66 42.42
N ARG A 10 -51.14 -7.46 42.51
CA ARG A 10 -51.91 -6.24 42.23
C ARG A 10 -51.95 -5.40 43.49
N PHE A 11 -51.92 -4.08 43.36
CA PHE A 11 -52.56 -3.09 44.26
C PHE A 11 -52.49 -1.73 43.55
N THR A 12 -53.53 -1.11 43.18
CA THR A 12 -54.70 -0.43 43.75
C THR A 12 -54.48 1.08 43.79
N ILE A 13 -55.40 1.74 43.09
CA ILE A 13 -55.59 3.19 42.86
C ILE A 13 -55.97 3.87 44.18
N CYS A 14 -55.49 5.11 44.41
CA CYS A 14 -56.16 6.09 45.28
C CYS A 14 -56.24 7.44 44.55
N LEU A 15 -57.47 7.84 44.30
CA LEU A 15 -57.93 9.20 43.91
C LEU A 15 -57.96 10.09 45.16
N ALA A 16 -57.41 11.29 45.07
CA ALA A 16 -57.81 12.37 45.95
C ALA A 16 -57.88 13.70 45.20
N ALA A 17 -59.05 14.21 45.09
CA ALA A 17 -59.38 15.53 44.57
C ALA A 17 -59.30 16.58 45.68
N ALA A 18 -58.76 17.75 45.41
CA ALA A 18 -58.94 18.96 46.24
C ALA A 18 -58.89 20.24 45.36
N LEU A 19 -59.83 21.11 45.65
CA LEU A 19 -60.29 22.30 44.96
C LEU A 19 -59.28 23.47 44.92
N ILE A 20 -59.25 24.13 43.80
CA ILE A 20 -59.34 25.56 43.41
C ILE A 20 -58.99 26.63 44.45
N LEU A 21 -58.04 27.50 44.06
CA LEU A 21 -58.10 28.94 44.26
C LEU A 21 -57.44 29.65 43.05
N LEU A 22 -58.24 30.45 42.34
CA LEU A 22 -57.80 31.37 41.31
C LEU A 22 -57.02 32.53 41.91
N SER A 23 -55.80 32.76 41.42
CA SER A 23 -55.15 34.04 41.46
C SER A 23 -54.50 34.26 40.10
N GLY A 24 -54.96 35.28 39.38
CA GLY A 24 -54.47 35.65 38.07
C GLY A 24 -53.05 36.17 38.16
N SER A 25 -52.20 35.55 37.35
CA SER A 25 -50.89 36.08 37.00
C SER A 25 -50.71 35.98 35.50
N SER A 26 -50.42 37.09 34.90
CA SER A 26 -50.18 37.32 33.48
C SER A 26 -49.14 36.32 32.92
N LEU A 27 -49.59 35.48 31.98
CA LEU A 27 -48.68 34.65 31.19
C LEU A 27 -47.88 35.54 30.25
N SER A 28 -46.62 35.78 30.58
CA SER A 28 -45.63 36.20 29.62
C SER A 28 -45.31 34.96 28.75
N ILE A 29 -45.71 34.98 27.49
CA ILE A 29 -45.31 34.01 26.48
C ILE A 29 -43.80 34.23 26.25
N ALA A 30 -42.98 33.44 26.91
CA ALA A 30 -41.57 33.31 26.56
C ALA A 30 -41.52 32.65 25.18
N ALA A 31 -41.14 33.42 24.17
CA ALA A 31 -40.86 32.88 22.84
C ALA A 31 -39.79 31.78 23.01
N ALA A 32 -40.19 30.57 22.68
CA ALA A 32 -39.27 29.44 22.63
C ALA A 32 -38.11 29.81 21.69
N ALA A 33 -36.91 29.96 22.23
CA ALA A 33 -35.71 30.15 21.46
C ALA A 33 -35.59 28.93 20.54
N LYS A 34 -35.57 29.17 19.22
CA LYS A 34 -35.24 28.13 18.25
C LYS A 34 -33.91 27.48 18.70
N PRO A 35 -33.80 26.13 18.72
CA PRO A 35 -32.53 25.52 18.98
C PRO A 35 -31.55 26.05 17.92
N SER A 36 -30.49 26.71 18.35
CA SER A 36 -29.40 27.09 17.49
C SER A 36 -28.87 25.80 16.88
N SER A 37 -29.05 25.63 15.60
CA SER A 37 -28.38 24.59 14.85
C SER A 37 -26.88 24.89 14.91
N SER A 38 -26.19 24.43 15.96
CA SER A 38 -24.75 24.40 15.97
C SER A 38 -24.34 23.47 14.83
N SER A 39 -23.82 24.03 13.76
CA SER A 39 -23.16 23.22 12.73
C SER A 39 -22.21 22.28 13.43
N PRO A 40 -22.22 20.99 13.10
CA PRO A 40 -21.35 20.03 13.78
C PRO A 40 -19.91 20.52 13.67
N ALA A 41 -19.22 20.61 14.83
CA ALA A 41 -17.86 21.12 14.89
C ALA A 41 -16.98 20.31 13.96
N VAL A 42 -16.34 20.96 12.98
CA VAL A 42 -15.43 20.30 12.04
C VAL A 42 -14.21 19.83 12.79
N SER A 43 -13.98 18.52 12.80
CA SER A 43 -12.79 17.94 13.45
C SER A 43 -11.53 18.29 12.68
N SER A 44 -10.49 18.76 13.40
CA SER A 44 -9.19 19.08 12.81
C SER A 44 -8.12 18.09 13.25
N TYR A 45 -7.20 17.77 12.34
CA TYR A 45 -6.09 16.84 12.51
C TYR A 45 -4.77 17.49 12.09
N ASP A 46 -3.65 16.97 12.61
CA ASP A 46 -2.32 17.33 12.12
C ASP A 46 -2.02 16.58 10.82
N VAL A 47 -2.40 15.29 10.76
CA VAL A 47 -2.15 14.42 9.60
C VAL A 47 -3.36 13.54 9.34
N VAL A 48 -3.85 13.53 8.10
CA VAL A 48 -4.84 12.55 7.61
C VAL A 48 -4.20 11.72 6.51
N VAL A 49 -4.19 10.40 6.70
CA VAL A 49 -3.65 9.43 5.74
C VAL A 49 -4.80 8.70 5.05
N ILE A 50 -4.80 8.70 3.72
CA ILE A 50 -5.79 7.99 2.92
C ILE A 50 -5.21 6.68 2.40
N GLY A 51 -5.75 5.56 2.85
CA GLY A 51 -5.28 4.20 2.55
C GLY A 51 -4.36 3.62 3.62
N SER A 52 -4.39 2.29 3.76
CA SER A 52 -3.63 1.52 4.74
C SER A 52 -2.52 0.66 4.13
N GLU A 53 -1.93 1.09 3.01
CA GLU A 53 -0.67 0.51 2.55
C GLU A 53 0.39 0.67 3.64
N ILE A 54 1.32 -0.29 3.75
CA ILE A 54 2.32 -0.32 4.84
C ILE A 54 3.08 1.01 4.98
N GLN A 55 3.32 1.72 3.88
CA GLN A 55 4.06 2.98 3.88
C GLN A 55 3.32 4.06 4.68
N GLY A 56 2.02 4.29 4.40
CA GLY A 56 1.22 5.27 5.14
C GLY A 56 0.98 4.86 6.59
N VAL A 57 0.92 3.55 6.88
CA VAL A 57 0.86 3.04 8.25
C VAL A 57 2.13 3.41 9.02
N LEU A 58 3.31 3.27 8.42
CA LEU A 58 4.58 3.66 9.05
C LEU A 58 4.67 5.17 9.29
N LEU A 59 4.23 5.98 8.32
CA LEU A 59 4.16 7.44 8.49
C LEU A 59 3.22 7.80 9.65
N ALA A 60 1.99 7.27 9.65
CA ALA A 60 0.99 7.54 10.67
C ALA A 60 1.47 7.12 12.06
N LYS A 61 2.13 5.96 12.17
CA LYS A 61 2.68 5.45 13.42
C LYS A 61 3.71 6.40 14.04
N GLU A 62 4.65 6.91 13.23
CA GLU A 62 5.65 7.86 13.73
C GLU A 62 5.01 9.22 14.10
N ALA A 63 4.02 9.68 13.33
CA ALA A 63 3.26 10.88 13.65
C ALA A 63 2.49 10.74 14.99
N VAL A 64 1.82 9.60 15.21
CA VAL A 64 1.14 9.28 16.49
C VAL A 64 2.14 9.22 17.64
N LYS A 65 3.28 8.57 17.49
CA LYS A 65 4.35 8.51 18.51
C LYS A 65 4.86 9.90 18.88
N ALA A 66 4.88 10.82 17.93
CA ALA A 66 5.28 12.20 18.17
C ALA A 66 4.17 13.06 18.82
N GLY A 67 3.02 12.47 19.12
CA GLY A 67 1.88 13.16 19.75
C GLY A 67 1.06 14.01 18.78
N LEU A 68 1.15 13.80 17.46
CA LEU A 68 0.30 14.45 16.48
C LEU A 68 -1.10 13.83 16.48
N LYS A 69 -2.12 14.63 16.23
CA LYS A 69 -3.49 14.17 16.03
C LYS A 69 -3.65 13.58 14.63
N VAL A 70 -3.67 12.27 14.53
CA VAL A 70 -3.68 11.54 13.26
C VAL A 70 -5.05 10.86 13.05
N LEU A 71 -5.49 10.79 11.79
CA LEU A 71 -6.59 9.93 11.35
C LEU A 71 -6.19 9.19 10.07
N MET A 72 -6.44 7.90 10.04
CA MET A 72 -6.33 7.12 8.80
C MET A 72 -7.73 6.81 8.27
N LEU A 73 -7.94 7.04 6.98
CA LEU A 73 -9.18 6.72 6.26
C LEU A 73 -8.85 5.74 5.14
N ASP A 74 -9.37 4.53 5.19
CA ASP A 74 -9.20 3.58 4.08
C ASP A 74 -10.54 3.40 3.35
N PRO A 75 -10.62 3.75 2.04
CA PRO A 75 -11.82 3.48 1.25
C PRO A 75 -12.13 1.99 1.13
N ARG A 76 -11.14 1.11 1.27
CA ARG A 76 -11.35 -0.35 1.32
C ARG A 76 -11.79 -0.77 2.71
N SER A 77 -12.64 -1.80 2.76
CA SER A 77 -13.06 -2.40 4.03
C SER A 77 -11.99 -3.29 4.67
N LYS A 78 -11.10 -3.87 3.84
CA LYS A 78 -9.95 -4.67 4.27
C LYS A 78 -8.67 -3.84 4.18
N LEU A 79 -7.81 -3.99 5.18
CA LEU A 79 -6.59 -3.19 5.34
C LEU A 79 -5.35 -3.88 4.75
N GLY A 80 -4.26 -3.13 4.63
CA GLY A 80 -2.92 -3.65 4.35
C GLY A 80 -2.54 -3.78 2.89
N GLY A 81 -3.40 -3.34 1.97
CA GLY A 81 -3.09 -3.15 0.55
C GLY A 81 -2.22 -4.23 -0.09
N GLU A 82 -1.13 -3.83 -0.74
CA GLU A 82 -0.26 -4.76 -1.47
C GLU A 82 0.32 -5.87 -0.58
N LEU A 83 0.70 -5.53 0.65
CA LEU A 83 1.33 -6.50 1.56
C LEU A 83 0.35 -7.59 1.98
N ILE A 84 -0.86 -7.21 2.40
CA ILE A 84 -1.84 -8.15 2.99
C ILE A 84 -2.86 -8.61 1.97
N GLN A 85 -3.60 -7.68 1.35
CA GLN A 85 -4.66 -8.02 0.40
C GLN A 85 -4.09 -8.53 -0.92
N GLY A 86 -3.07 -7.85 -1.44
CA GLY A 86 -2.34 -8.24 -2.64
C GLY A 86 -1.39 -9.43 -2.44
N GLN A 87 -1.20 -9.88 -1.19
CA GLN A 87 -0.37 -11.02 -0.80
C GLN A 87 1.06 -10.94 -1.36
N MET A 88 1.65 -9.72 -1.38
CA MET A 88 3.02 -9.55 -1.86
C MET A 88 4.02 -10.09 -0.83
N PHE A 89 4.08 -11.44 -0.70
CA PHE A 89 4.93 -12.16 0.23
C PHE A 89 6.28 -12.60 -0.36
N PHE A 90 6.54 -12.24 -1.59
CA PHE A 90 7.88 -12.29 -2.17
C PHE A 90 8.52 -10.91 -2.00
N LEU A 91 9.33 -10.75 -0.96
CA LEU A 91 9.92 -9.46 -0.62
C LEU A 91 11.23 -9.23 -1.40
N ASP A 92 11.25 -8.15 -2.18
CA ASP A 92 12.41 -7.74 -2.94
C ASP A 92 13.43 -7.03 -2.04
N ASP A 93 14.62 -7.62 -1.88
CA ASP A 93 15.71 -7.01 -1.13
C ASP A 93 16.34 -5.83 -1.92
N VAL A 94 16.80 -4.83 -1.20
CA VAL A 94 17.45 -3.64 -1.79
C VAL A 94 18.87 -3.56 -1.27
N ASN A 95 19.83 -3.68 -2.18
CA ASN A 95 21.25 -3.69 -1.86
C ASN A 95 22.03 -2.71 -2.74
N ASP A 96 23.13 -2.17 -2.21
CA ASP A 96 24.11 -1.43 -3.01
C ASP A 96 24.96 -2.37 -3.90
N ASN A 97 25.85 -1.82 -4.70
CA ASN A 97 26.73 -2.62 -5.57
C ASN A 97 27.75 -3.46 -4.82
N LYS A 98 27.98 -3.19 -3.52
CA LYS A 98 28.81 -4.00 -2.62
C LYS A 98 27.97 -5.05 -1.86
N GLN A 99 26.73 -5.30 -2.27
CA GLN A 99 25.77 -6.23 -1.66
C GLN A 99 25.41 -5.90 -0.19
N ARG A 100 25.59 -4.65 0.25
CA ARG A 100 25.16 -4.21 1.57
C ARG A 100 23.70 -3.84 1.52
N SER A 101 22.91 -4.35 2.47
CA SER A 101 21.47 -4.06 2.55
C SER A 101 21.22 -2.57 2.79
N LEU A 102 20.31 -2.00 2.03
CA LEU A 102 19.80 -0.64 2.17
C LEU A 102 18.46 -0.60 2.93
N VAL A 103 17.97 -1.75 3.37
CA VAL A 103 16.73 -1.85 4.15
C VAL A 103 16.95 -1.32 5.55
N GLN A 104 16.22 -0.26 5.93
CA GLN A 104 16.37 0.45 7.20
C GLN A 104 15.00 0.77 7.82
N GLY A 105 15.01 1.28 9.04
CA GLY A 105 13.80 1.67 9.78
C GLY A 105 12.95 0.47 10.20
N GLU A 106 11.68 0.70 10.48
CA GLU A 106 10.73 -0.32 10.98
C GLU A 106 10.52 -1.47 9.98
N ILE A 107 10.52 -1.18 8.68
CA ILE A 107 10.36 -2.21 7.64
C ILE A 107 11.47 -3.27 7.69
N LYS A 108 12.65 -2.94 8.24
CA LYS A 108 13.74 -3.90 8.46
C LYS A 108 13.33 -5.07 9.34
N ASN A 109 12.39 -4.88 10.29
CA ASN A 109 11.89 -5.95 11.13
C ASN A 109 11.12 -7.00 10.31
N LEU A 110 10.32 -6.57 9.34
CA LEU A 110 9.66 -7.48 8.39
C LEU A 110 10.69 -8.28 7.60
N PHE A 111 11.69 -7.61 7.02
CA PHE A 111 12.73 -8.25 6.21
C PHE A 111 13.61 -9.20 7.02
N ASN A 112 13.95 -8.84 8.25
CA ASN A 112 14.70 -9.72 9.14
C ASN A 112 13.90 -10.98 9.51
N GLY A 113 12.62 -10.83 9.87
CA GLY A 113 11.72 -11.97 10.13
C GLY A 113 11.54 -12.87 8.90
N TYR A 114 11.44 -12.25 7.73
CA TYR A 114 11.34 -12.96 6.45
C TYR A 114 12.62 -13.76 6.14
N LYS A 115 13.81 -13.17 6.29
CA LYS A 115 15.11 -13.84 6.10
C LYS A 115 15.33 -14.95 7.14
N ALA A 116 14.96 -14.71 8.39
CA ALA A 116 15.05 -15.70 9.47
C ALA A 116 13.98 -16.82 9.39
N GLY A 117 13.00 -16.69 8.47
CA GLY A 117 11.92 -17.68 8.31
C GLY A 117 10.87 -17.65 9.43
N THR A 118 10.84 -16.62 10.27
CA THR A 118 9.80 -16.40 11.29
C THR A 118 8.55 -15.73 10.73
N ILE A 119 8.69 -14.99 9.60
CA ILE A 119 7.59 -14.43 8.82
C ILE A 119 7.59 -15.13 7.47
N ARG A 120 6.64 -16.05 7.24
CA ARG A 120 6.55 -16.85 6.01
C ARG A 120 5.13 -17.04 5.52
N LYS A 121 4.20 -17.36 6.42
CA LYS A 121 2.80 -17.57 6.08
C LYS A 121 2.03 -16.26 6.06
N ALA A 122 0.91 -16.24 5.37
CA ALA A 122 -0.01 -15.09 5.36
C ALA A 122 -0.35 -14.59 6.77
N ALA A 123 -0.58 -15.51 7.73
CA ALA A 123 -0.85 -15.17 9.12
C ALA A 123 0.32 -14.44 9.81
N ASP A 124 1.58 -14.76 9.47
CA ASP A 124 2.75 -14.10 10.05
C ASP A 124 2.85 -12.65 9.54
N PHE A 125 2.59 -12.43 8.23
CA PHE A 125 2.52 -11.10 7.64
C PHE A 125 1.37 -10.28 8.24
N GLN A 126 0.20 -10.91 8.43
CA GLN A 126 -0.93 -10.26 9.10
C GLN A 126 -0.57 -9.85 10.52
N THR A 127 0.04 -10.75 11.31
CA THR A 127 0.49 -10.45 12.69
C THR A 127 1.47 -9.29 12.73
N TYR A 128 2.42 -9.24 11.79
CA TYR A 128 3.34 -8.10 11.67
C TYR A 128 2.58 -6.81 11.37
N PHE A 129 1.68 -6.83 10.39
CA PHE A 129 0.90 -5.67 9.99
C PHE A 129 0.02 -5.15 11.14
N ASP A 130 -0.68 -6.05 11.82
CA ASP A 130 -1.55 -5.71 12.96
C ASP A 130 -0.77 -5.03 14.09
N LYS A 131 0.45 -5.50 14.37
CA LYS A 131 1.35 -4.87 15.34
C LYS A 131 1.78 -3.46 14.91
N VAL A 132 2.04 -3.26 13.63
CA VAL A 132 2.49 -1.96 13.12
C VAL A 132 1.35 -0.94 13.13
N ILE A 133 0.13 -1.32 12.71
CA ILE A 133 -1.02 -0.43 12.64
C ILE A 133 -1.66 -0.14 14.01
N GLN A 134 -1.36 -0.95 15.01
CA GLN A 134 -1.93 -0.80 16.35
C GLN A 134 -1.71 0.60 16.93
N GLY A 135 -2.79 1.20 17.47
CA GLY A 135 -2.78 2.53 18.09
C GLY A 135 -2.97 3.69 17.12
N ILE A 136 -3.13 3.43 15.82
CA ILE A 136 -3.45 4.47 14.85
C ILE A 136 -4.99 4.61 14.77
N PRO A 137 -5.57 5.81 15.00
CA PRO A 137 -7.00 6.05 14.78
C PRO A 137 -7.35 5.82 13.30
N LEU A 138 -8.27 4.87 13.03
CA LEU A 138 -8.57 4.42 11.68
C LEU A 138 -10.06 4.21 11.46
N LYS A 139 -10.54 4.56 10.25
CA LYS A 139 -11.85 4.19 9.71
C LYS A 139 -11.67 3.55 8.35
N SER A 140 -12.28 2.39 8.12
CA SER A 140 -12.21 1.66 6.85
C SER A 140 -13.59 1.53 6.20
N GLY A 141 -13.61 1.27 4.88
CA GLY A 141 -14.85 1.20 4.10
C GLY A 141 -15.53 2.55 3.96
N VAL A 142 -14.75 3.64 3.93
CA VAL A 142 -15.25 5.00 3.75
C VAL A 142 -15.30 5.38 2.28
N VAL A 143 -16.20 6.27 1.91
CA VAL A 143 -16.26 6.91 0.60
C VAL A 143 -15.81 8.35 0.75
N LEU A 144 -14.85 8.78 -0.05
CA LEU A 144 -14.42 10.18 -0.13
C LEU A 144 -15.34 10.93 -1.07
N ASP A 145 -16.19 11.81 -0.52
CA ASP A 145 -17.24 12.49 -1.28
C ASP A 145 -16.74 13.73 -1.99
N HIS A 146 -15.99 14.58 -1.28
CA HIS A 146 -15.62 15.90 -1.76
C HIS A 146 -14.38 16.44 -1.06
N VAL A 147 -13.60 17.22 -1.79
CA VAL A 147 -12.43 17.94 -1.30
C VAL A 147 -12.59 19.45 -1.56
N ASP A 148 -12.34 20.28 -0.54
CA ASP A 148 -12.32 21.73 -0.67
C ASP A 148 -10.88 22.22 -0.81
N ILE A 149 -10.63 22.97 -1.87
CA ILE A 149 -9.32 23.51 -2.20
C ILE A 149 -9.35 25.02 -2.08
N LYS A 150 -8.39 25.58 -1.35
CA LYS A 150 -8.13 27.02 -1.29
C LYS A 150 -6.89 27.34 -2.11
N THR A 151 -6.95 28.42 -2.89
CA THR A 151 -5.83 28.94 -3.67
C THR A 151 -5.34 30.22 -3.01
N ALA A 152 -4.03 30.32 -2.77
CA ALA A 152 -3.39 31.53 -2.26
C ALA A 152 -2.10 31.76 -3.09
N GLY A 153 -2.10 32.83 -3.90
CA GLY A 153 -1.02 33.05 -4.86
C GLY A 153 -0.91 31.91 -5.87
N SER A 154 0.30 31.34 -6.02
CA SER A 154 0.54 30.19 -6.90
C SER A 154 0.32 28.83 -6.22
N GLY A 155 0.14 28.78 -4.90
CA GLY A 155 -0.03 27.56 -4.13
C GLY A 155 -1.49 27.20 -3.90
N LYS A 156 -1.78 25.91 -3.77
CA LYS A 156 -3.08 25.37 -3.37
C LYS A 156 -2.95 24.69 -2.02
N THR A 157 -4.01 24.75 -1.24
CA THR A 157 -4.11 24.04 0.04
C THR A 157 -5.39 23.22 0.04
N LEU A 158 -5.31 21.94 0.30
CA LEU A 158 -6.47 21.11 0.59
C LEU A 158 -6.96 21.46 1.99
N SER A 159 -8.08 22.18 2.07
CA SER A 159 -8.58 22.77 3.32
C SER A 159 -9.48 21.81 4.10
N SER A 160 -10.31 21.03 3.41
CA SER A 160 -11.19 20.03 4.03
C SER A 160 -11.47 18.86 3.09
N LEU A 161 -11.88 17.76 3.71
CA LEU A 161 -12.36 16.55 3.03
C LEU A 161 -13.65 16.11 3.69
N THR A 162 -14.66 15.82 2.89
CA THR A 162 -15.93 15.23 3.32
C THR A 162 -15.94 13.75 2.91
N TYR A 163 -16.24 12.89 3.86
CA TYR A 163 -16.40 11.47 3.64
C TYR A 163 -17.62 10.93 4.38
N HIS A 164 -18.08 9.74 4.01
CA HIS A 164 -19.09 8.98 4.77
C HIS A 164 -18.68 7.52 4.92
N GLY A 165 -19.15 6.87 5.97
CA GLY A 165 -19.06 5.43 6.16
C GLY A 165 -20.31 4.70 5.65
N LYS A 166 -20.46 3.43 6.02
CA LYS A 166 -21.61 2.59 5.60
C LYS A 166 -22.97 3.15 6.00
N GLU A 167 -23.02 3.93 7.09
CA GLU A 167 -24.27 4.54 7.59
C GLU A 167 -24.71 5.76 6.77
N GLY A 168 -23.90 6.21 5.82
CA GLY A 168 -24.20 7.33 4.93
C GLY A 168 -24.06 8.74 5.54
N ASN A 169 -23.79 8.87 6.84
CA ASN A 169 -23.62 10.15 7.50
C ASN A 169 -22.33 10.82 7.03
N LYS A 170 -22.44 12.00 6.42
CA LYS A 170 -21.30 12.78 5.93
C LYS A 170 -20.57 13.47 7.08
N VAL A 171 -19.26 13.33 7.06
CA VAL A 171 -18.35 13.96 8.04
C VAL A 171 -17.33 14.79 7.28
N THR A 172 -17.25 16.07 7.60
CA THR A 172 -16.23 16.99 7.07
C THR A 172 -15.11 17.15 8.10
N ILE A 173 -13.89 17.00 7.65
CA ILE A 173 -12.68 17.12 8.48
C ILE A 173 -11.68 18.09 7.83
N GLN A 174 -10.80 18.64 8.65
CA GLN A 174 -9.68 19.47 8.24
C GLN A 174 -8.36 18.81 8.68
N SER A 175 -7.30 19.07 7.93
CA SER A 175 -5.97 18.60 8.31
C SER A 175 -4.89 19.59 7.90
N ARG A 176 -3.83 19.62 8.69
CA ARG A 176 -2.62 20.34 8.33
C ARG A 176 -1.90 19.68 7.15
N TYR A 177 -1.81 18.34 7.16
CA TYR A 177 -1.25 17.55 6.07
C TYR A 177 -2.18 16.40 5.69
N TRP A 178 -2.27 16.16 4.38
CA TRP A 178 -3.02 15.07 3.77
C TRP A 178 -2.04 14.15 3.06
N VAL A 179 -2.21 12.85 3.20
CA VAL A 179 -1.28 11.87 2.65
C VAL A 179 -2.05 10.88 1.78
N GLU A 180 -1.78 10.86 0.48
CA GLU A 180 -2.24 9.81 -0.43
C GLU A 180 -1.39 8.56 -0.24
N ASN A 181 -2.02 7.44 0.07
CA ASN A 181 -1.35 6.16 0.31
C ASN A 181 -2.14 4.97 -0.25
N THR A 182 -3.04 5.19 -1.20
CA THR A 182 -3.70 4.10 -1.90
C THR A 182 -2.93 3.72 -3.16
N ASP A 183 -3.15 2.51 -3.68
CA ASP A 183 -2.59 2.06 -4.94
C ASP A 183 -3.46 2.43 -6.16
N TYR A 184 -4.47 3.28 -5.96
CA TYR A 184 -5.41 3.73 -6.98
C TYR A 184 -5.79 5.23 -6.91
N ASN A 185 -5.02 6.03 -6.16
CA ASN A 185 -5.13 7.48 -6.09
C ASN A 185 -6.49 8.00 -5.59
N ALA A 186 -7.01 7.44 -4.50
CA ALA A 186 -8.34 7.79 -3.99
C ALA A 186 -8.50 9.29 -3.66
N LEU A 187 -7.45 9.91 -3.14
CA LEU A 187 -7.41 11.35 -2.86
C LEU A 187 -6.86 12.15 -4.04
N SER A 188 -5.68 11.80 -4.54
CA SER A 188 -4.93 12.62 -5.50
C SER A 188 -5.63 12.73 -6.85
N SER A 189 -6.44 11.75 -7.26
CA SER A 189 -7.28 11.84 -8.46
C SER A 189 -8.30 12.98 -8.43
N GLN A 190 -8.70 13.45 -7.23
CA GLN A 190 -9.66 14.56 -7.05
C GLN A 190 -8.97 15.93 -7.09
N LEU A 191 -7.63 15.99 -7.06
CA LEU A 191 -6.87 17.23 -6.86
C LEU A 191 -6.49 17.95 -8.17
N LYS A 192 -6.80 17.37 -9.33
CA LYS A 192 -6.51 17.95 -10.66
C LYS A 192 -5.03 18.33 -10.85
N GLU A 193 -4.11 17.52 -10.32
CA GLU A 193 -2.68 17.63 -10.58
C GLU A 193 -2.34 16.95 -11.91
N ALA A 194 -1.27 17.40 -12.59
CA ALA A 194 -0.84 16.79 -13.83
C ALA A 194 -0.30 15.37 -13.60
N ARG A 195 -0.69 14.43 -14.47
CA ARG A 195 -0.22 13.05 -14.43
C ARG A 195 1.22 12.98 -14.93
N ILE A 196 2.07 12.24 -14.24
CA ILE A 196 3.39 11.85 -14.76
C ILE A 196 3.18 10.75 -15.81
N PRO A 197 3.71 10.88 -17.04
CA PRO A 197 3.60 9.85 -18.06
C PRO A 197 4.17 8.49 -17.60
N GLY A 198 3.51 7.40 -18.04
CA GLY A 198 3.79 6.04 -17.62
C GLY A 198 4.42 5.17 -18.70
N MET A 199 4.02 3.89 -18.75
CA MET A 199 4.55 2.89 -19.68
C MET A 199 4.39 3.26 -21.15
N GLU A 200 3.38 4.05 -21.49
CA GLU A 200 3.18 4.55 -22.86
C GLU A 200 4.40 5.26 -23.43
N THR A 201 5.23 5.89 -22.58
CA THR A 201 6.45 6.58 -23.05
C THR A 201 7.56 5.63 -23.51
N ILE A 202 7.52 4.37 -23.08
CA ILE A 202 8.53 3.37 -23.43
C ILE A 202 8.41 2.93 -24.90
N TYR A 203 7.19 2.99 -25.44
CA TYR A 203 6.91 2.55 -26.81
C TYR A 203 6.20 3.62 -27.67
N ASN A 204 6.22 4.89 -27.21
CA ASN A 204 5.57 6.03 -27.87
C ASN A 204 4.05 5.81 -28.07
N GLY A 205 3.40 5.20 -27.07
CA GLY A 205 1.96 5.02 -27.03
C GLY A 205 1.21 6.36 -26.86
N LYS A 206 -0.01 6.44 -27.37
CA LYS A 206 -0.83 7.66 -27.30
C LYS A 206 -1.68 7.75 -26.05
N ASN A 207 -2.06 6.61 -25.49
CA ASN A 207 -2.93 6.52 -24.31
C ASN A 207 -2.14 6.10 -23.08
N PRO A 208 -2.54 6.52 -21.87
CA PRO A 208 -1.95 6.03 -20.62
C PRO A 208 -1.90 4.51 -20.58
N ASP A 209 -0.74 3.97 -20.19
CA ASP A 209 -0.54 2.52 -20.00
C ASP A 209 0.22 2.25 -18.70
N TYR A 210 -0.03 1.10 -18.10
CA TYR A 210 0.46 0.72 -16.78
C TYR A 210 1.03 -0.69 -16.81
N MET A 211 2.03 -0.93 -15.96
CA MET A 211 2.50 -2.29 -15.74
C MET A 211 1.37 -3.19 -15.26
N ALA A 212 1.30 -4.40 -15.80
CA ALA A 212 0.26 -5.38 -15.45
C ALA A 212 0.16 -5.58 -13.93
N ALA A 213 -1.07 -5.70 -13.43
CA ALA A 213 -1.32 -6.20 -12.09
C ALA A 213 -0.94 -7.69 -11.96
N THR A 214 -0.83 -8.21 -10.76
CA THR A 214 -0.62 -9.64 -10.53
C THR A 214 -1.75 -10.22 -9.69
N TYR A 215 -2.24 -11.37 -10.11
CA TYR A 215 -3.05 -12.26 -9.28
C TYR A 215 -2.13 -13.33 -8.67
N MET A 216 -2.04 -13.38 -7.34
CA MET A 216 -1.21 -14.37 -6.66
C MET A 216 -1.83 -15.75 -6.73
N LEU A 217 -0.99 -16.76 -6.98
CA LEU A 217 -1.39 -18.15 -7.06
C LEU A 217 -0.98 -18.87 -5.79
N ASN A 218 -1.94 -19.42 -5.06
CA ASN A 218 -1.72 -20.09 -3.79
C ASN A 218 -1.85 -21.61 -3.95
N PHE A 219 -0.81 -22.34 -3.53
CA PHE A 219 -0.76 -23.78 -3.61
C PHE A 219 -0.42 -24.42 -2.25
N LYS A 220 -0.86 -25.66 -2.06
CA LYS A 220 -0.47 -26.56 -0.96
C LYS A 220 -0.03 -27.90 -1.54
N ASN A 221 0.54 -28.76 -0.70
CA ASN A 221 1.05 -30.09 -1.06
C ASN A 221 2.14 -30.03 -2.14
N VAL A 222 2.90 -28.94 -2.19
CA VAL A 222 4.09 -28.83 -3.03
C VAL A 222 5.27 -29.49 -2.32
N ASP A 223 5.93 -30.44 -2.98
CA ASP A 223 7.17 -31.05 -2.50
C ASP A 223 8.34 -30.13 -2.85
N TRP A 224 8.63 -29.20 -1.94
CA TRP A 224 9.69 -28.22 -2.13
C TRP A 224 11.09 -28.87 -2.11
N ASN A 225 11.27 -29.95 -1.36
CA ASN A 225 12.53 -30.68 -1.31
C ASN A 225 12.83 -31.31 -2.67
N LEU A 226 11.82 -31.96 -3.29
CA LEU A 226 11.96 -32.52 -4.63
C LEU A 226 12.25 -31.44 -5.68
N LEU A 227 11.59 -30.27 -5.60
CA LEU A 227 11.88 -29.13 -6.48
C LEU A 227 13.37 -28.73 -6.34
N HIS A 228 13.82 -28.50 -5.12
CA HIS A 228 15.20 -28.09 -4.83
C HIS A 228 16.21 -29.15 -5.29
N GLN A 229 15.98 -30.44 -4.98
CA GLN A 229 16.84 -31.54 -5.39
C GLN A 229 16.98 -31.63 -6.93
N ARG A 230 15.87 -31.58 -7.65
CA ARG A 230 15.86 -31.65 -9.13
C ARG A 230 16.62 -30.51 -9.79
N ILE A 231 16.56 -29.31 -9.19
CA ILE A 231 17.35 -28.19 -9.70
C ILE A 231 18.85 -28.36 -9.39
N LEU A 232 19.19 -28.90 -8.22
CA LEU A 232 20.59 -29.19 -7.87
C LEU A 232 21.21 -30.25 -8.77
N GLU A 233 20.45 -31.26 -9.20
CA GLU A 233 20.91 -32.30 -10.15
C GLU A 233 21.34 -31.70 -11.51
N ASP A 234 20.77 -30.56 -11.88
CA ASP A 234 21.07 -29.85 -13.13
C ASP A 234 22.24 -28.82 -13.01
N TYR A 235 22.88 -28.67 -11.83
CA TYR A 235 24.01 -27.75 -11.68
C TYR A 235 25.21 -28.11 -12.56
N PRO A 236 26.03 -27.15 -12.99
CA PRO A 236 26.11 -25.76 -12.53
C PRO A 236 24.97 -24.86 -13.01
N LEU A 237 24.86 -23.64 -12.45
CA LEU A 237 23.80 -22.67 -12.75
C LEU A 237 23.63 -22.38 -14.25
N THR A 238 24.68 -22.53 -15.04
CA THR A 238 24.62 -22.37 -16.50
C THR A 238 23.69 -23.40 -17.16
N ASN A 239 23.74 -24.67 -16.68
CA ASN A 239 22.86 -25.73 -17.18
C ASN A 239 21.42 -25.49 -16.71
N VAL A 240 21.24 -25.14 -15.41
CA VAL A 240 19.93 -24.78 -14.84
C VAL A 240 19.28 -23.68 -15.66
N ARG A 241 20.01 -22.60 -15.95
CA ARG A 241 19.51 -21.45 -16.72
C ARG A 241 19.21 -21.82 -18.18
N LYS A 242 20.02 -22.66 -18.80
CA LYS A 242 19.78 -23.16 -20.17
C LYS A 242 18.49 -23.99 -20.23
N LYS A 243 18.25 -24.84 -19.25
CA LYS A 243 17.09 -25.75 -19.21
C LYS A 243 15.81 -25.02 -18.82
N TYR A 244 15.83 -24.23 -17.75
CA TYR A 244 14.64 -23.66 -17.11
C TYR A 244 14.40 -22.20 -17.43
N GLY A 245 15.42 -21.45 -17.84
CA GLY A 245 15.36 -20.02 -18.19
C GLY A 245 16.42 -19.19 -17.47
N PRO A 246 16.78 -18.00 -17.99
CA PRO A 246 17.97 -17.24 -17.62
C PRO A 246 18.02 -16.81 -16.15
N ASN A 247 16.87 -16.60 -15.51
CA ASN A 247 16.75 -16.13 -14.12
C ASN A 247 16.35 -17.25 -13.16
N THR A 248 16.55 -18.52 -13.56
CA THR A 248 16.17 -19.65 -12.69
C THR A 248 17.16 -19.81 -11.55
N TYR A 249 16.60 -19.83 -10.36
CA TYR A 249 17.27 -20.05 -9.09
C TYR A 249 16.29 -20.69 -8.10
N VAL A 250 16.74 -21.64 -7.32
CA VAL A 250 15.95 -22.29 -6.27
C VAL A 250 16.82 -22.47 -5.03
N ASP A 251 16.27 -22.09 -3.88
CA ASP A 251 16.83 -22.40 -2.57
C ASP A 251 15.73 -22.94 -1.62
N TRP A 252 16.01 -22.98 -0.34
CA TRP A 252 15.10 -23.50 0.67
C TRP A 252 13.83 -22.63 0.89
N HIS A 253 13.82 -21.42 0.35
CA HIS A 253 12.76 -20.45 0.60
C HIS A 253 12.15 -19.87 -0.66
N PHE A 254 12.92 -19.79 -1.75
CA PHE A 254 12.54 -19.12 -2.98
C PHE A 254 12.82 -19.97 -4.20
N ALA A 255 11.94 -19.82 -5.18
CA ALA A 255 12.18 -20.30 -6.54
C ALA A 255 11.82 -19.19 -7.51
N THR A 256 12.75 -18.83 -8.40
CA THR A 256 12.54 -17.82 -9.43
C THR A 256 12.80 -18.35 -10.81
N GLY A 257 12.30 -17.68 -11.84
CA GLY A 257 12.60 -18.00 -13.24
C GLY A 257 11.62 -19.00 -13.84
N PHE A 258 12.12 -20.11 -14.38
CA PHE A 258 11.35 -21.13 -15.11
C PHE A 258 10.67 -20.60 -16.38
N SER A 259 11.17 -19.50 -16.95
CA SER A 259 10.54 -18.85 -18.11
C SER A 259 10.52 -19.75 -19.36
N ASN A 260 11.51 -20.63 -19.56
CA ASN A 260 11.51 -21.57 -20.68
C ASN A 260 10.32 -22.55 -20.60
N ILE A 261 9.86 -22.86 -19.38
CA ILE A 261 8.69 -23.70 -19.15
C ILE A 261 7.42 -22.85 -19.20
N THR A 262 7.34 -21.79 -18.39
CA THR A 262 6.10 -21.01 -18.25
C THR A 262 5.67 -20.30 -19.53
N ASN A 263 6.62 -19.92 -20.41
CA ASN A 263 6.32 -19.34 -21.70
C ASN A 263 5.65 -20.31 -22.69
N THR A 264 5.66 -21.63 -22.42
CA THR A 264 4.90 -22.61 -23.23
C THR A 264 3.43 -22.70 -22.82
N TYR A 265 3.04 -22.07 -21.71
CA TYR A 265 1.66 -22.02 -21.28
C TYR A 265 0.90 -20.90 -22.00
N THR A 266 -0.21 -21.25 -22.61
CA THR A 266 -1.14 -20.28 -23.20
C THR A 266 -2.35 -20.14 -22.29
N THR A 267 -2.59 -18.93 -21.81
CA THR A 267 -3.76 -18.60 -20.98
C THR A 267 -5.06 -18.71 -21.77
N LYS A 268 -6.15 -19.08 -21.11
CA LYS A 268 -7.49 -19.11 -21.71
C LYS A 268 -8.00 -17.71 -22.04
N ASP A 269 -7.58 -16.72 -21.28
CA ASP A 269 -7.96 -15.33 -21.43
C ASP A 269 -6.77 -14.50 -21.93
N LYS A 270 -6.96 -13.73 -23.00
CA LYS A 270 -5.93 -12.85 -23.59
C LYS A 270 -5.51 -11.68 -22.72
N GLN A 271 -6.26 -11.35 -21.65
CA GLN A 271 -5.84 -10.36 -20.65
C GLN A 271 -4.87 -10.92 -19.61
N LEU A 272 -4.64 -12.23 -19.63
CA LEU A 272 -3.76 -12.92 -18.70
C LEU A 272 -2.45 -13.35 -19.37
N ARG A 273 -1.40 -13.43 -18.57
CA ARG A 273 -0.13 -14.05 -18.98
C ARG A 273 0.55 -14.68 -17.77
N LEU A 274 0.90 -15.97 -17.89
CA LEU A 274 1.80 -16.60 -16.95
C LEU A 274 3.24 -16.22 -17.34
N ARG A 275 3.95 -15.51 -16.44
CA ARG A 275 5.37 -15.18 -16.59
C ARG A 275 6.25 -16.17 -15.83
N GLY A 276 7.56 -15.97 -15.87
CA GLY A 276 8.48 -16.65 -14.98
C GLY A 276 8.04 -16.56 -13.52
N LEU A 277 8.25 -17.63 -12.76
CA LEU A 277 7.76 -17.72 -11.39
C LEU A 277 8.60 -16.87 -10.44
N ASN A 278 7.94 -16.24 -9.46
CA ASN A 278 8.52 -15.77 -8.22
C ASN A 278 7.76 -16.48 -7.10
N ALA A 279 8.26 -17.62 -6.67
CA ALA A 279 7.61 -18.49 -5.71
C ALA A 279 8.26 -18.37 -4.34
N THR A 280 7.44 -18.26 -3.29
CA THR A 280 7.86 -18.27 -1.90
C THR A 280 7.33 -19.50 -1.21
N TYR A 281 8.22 -20.30 -0.62
CA TYR A 281 7.87 -21.42 0.23
C TYR A 281 7.40 -20.91 1.60
N GLN A 282 6.18 -21.28 1.98
CA GLN A 282 5.52 -20.82 3.20
C GLN A 282 5.47 -21.88 4.30
N LYS A 283 6.34 -22.91 4.24
CA LYS A 283 6.35 -24.11 5.09
C LYS A 283 5.18 -25.09 4.82
N ASN A 284 5.35 -26.34 5.23
CA ASN A 284 4.34 -27.40 5.17
C ASN A 284 3.71 -27.58 3.78
N GLY A 285 4.52 -27.49 2.72
CA GLY A 285 4.07 -27.64 1.33
C GLY A 285 3.23 -26.47 0.80
N GLN A 286 3.08 -25.37 1.54
CA GLN A 286 2.40 -24.17 1.06
C GLN A 286 3.36 -23.29 0.27
N VAL A 287 2.90 -22.82 -0.89
CA VAL A 287 3.67 -21.96 -1.80
C VAL A 287 2.75 -20.88 -2.35
N ILE A 288 3.25 -19.66 -2.37
CA ILE A 288 2.62 -18.55 -3.09
C ILE A 288 3.49 -18.16 -4.28
N ILE A 289 2.86 -17.88 -5.42
CA ILE A 289 3.56 -17.52 -6.66
C ILE A 289 3.05 -16.17 -7.18
N ASN A 290 3.97 -15.20 -7.28
CA ASN A 290 3.79 -13.97 -8.03
C ASN A 290 4.16 -14.24 -9.49
N GLY A 291 3.18 -14.68 -10.31
CA GLY A 291 3.46 -15.14 -11.67
C GLY A 291 2.35 -14.88 -12.69
N LEU A 292 1.07 -14.72 -12.27
CA LEU A 292 -0.03 -14.49 -13.19
C LEU A 292 -0.30 -12.99 -13.36
N LEU A 293 0.15 -12.44 -14.48
CA LEU A 293 -0.10 -11.05 -14.87
C LEU A 293 -1.52 -10.88 -15.41
N ILE A 294 -2.12 -9.74 -15.09
CA ILE A 294 -3.41 -9.29 -15.63
C ILE A 294 -3.24 -7.89 -16.20
N TYR A 295 -3.52 -7.75 -17.48
CA TYR A 295 -3.41 -6.48 -18.21
C TYR A 295 -4.69 -5.65 -18.08
N ASP A 296 -4.58 -4.35 -18.36
CA ASP A 296 -5.67 -3.39 -18.49
C ASP A 296 -6.59 -3.33 -17.26
N VAL A 297 -6.02 -3.45 -16.07
CA VAL A 297 -6.75 -3.28 -14.81
C VAL A 297 -6.81 -1.80 -14.46
N ASN A 298 -8.02 -1.29 -14.27
CA ASN A 298 -8.22 0.01 -13.64
C ASN A 298 -8.47 -0.16 -12.13
N PRO A 299 -7.48 0.08 -11.27
CA PRO A 299 -7.63 -0.15 -9.83
C PRO A 299 -8.56 0.85 -9.13
N SER A 300 -8.89 1.98 -9.77
CA SER A 300 -9.89 2.93 -9.27
C SER A 300 -11.33 2.55 -9.59
N ASP A 301 -11.54 1.54 -10.44
CA ASP A 301 -12.87 0.99 -10.74
C ASP A 301 -13.05 -0.37 -10.05
N PRO A 302 -13.91 -0.48 -9.02
CA PRO A 302 -14.17 -1.73 -8.33
C PRO A 302 -14.66 -2.86 -9.25
N LYS A 303 -15.35 -2.54 -10.34
CA LYS A 303 -15.82 -3.54 -11.31
C LYS A 303 -14.64 -4.11 -12.11
N SER A 304 -13.69 -3.26 -12.51
CA SER A 304 -12.46 -3.68 -13.18
C SER A 304 -11.64 -4.61 -12.28
N VAL A 305 -11.47 -4.26 -11.01
CA VAL A 305 -10.76 -5.08 -10.02
C VAL A 305 -11.48 -6.43 -9.81
N ALA A 306 -12.79 -6.43 -9.59
CA ALA A 306 -13.56 -7.65 -9.38
C ALA A 306 -13.50 -8.58 -10.61
N SER A 307 -13.62 -8.03 -11.82
CA SER A 307 -13.47 -8.78 -13.08
C SER A 307 -12.07 -9.40 -13.20
N ALA A 308 -11.02 -8.66 -12.88
CA ALA A 308 -9.65 -9.15 -12.92
C ALA A 308 -9.41 -10.29 -11.91
N VAL A 309 -9.94 -10.17 -10.69
CA VAL A 309 -9.90 -11.24 -9.68
C VAL A 309 -10.60 -12.50 -10.19
N GLN A 310 -11.81 -12.38 -10.75
CA GLN A 310 -12.55 -13.51 -11.31
C GLN A 310 -11.78 -14.22 -12.44
N ARG A 311 -11.12 -13.46 -13.33
CA ARG A 311 -10.26 -14.02 -14.39
C ARG A 311 -9.09 -14.81 -13.82
N GLY A 312 -8.41 -14.26 -12.78
CA GLY A 312 -7.33 -14.95 -12.10
C GLY A 312 -7.78 -16.24 -11.42
N GLN A 313 -8.94 -16.22 -10.77
CA GLN A 313 -9.55 -17.40 -10.14
C GLN A 313 -9.90 -18.49 -11.18
N ALA A 314 -10.49 -18.09 -12.30
CA ALA A 314 -10.86 -19.01 -13.37
C ALA A 314 -9.65 -19.68 -14.05
N GLU A 315 -8.54 -18.96 -14.16
CA GLU A 315 -7.29 -19.47 -14.79
C GLU A 315 -6.47 -20.37 -13.87
N ALA A 316 -6.52 -20.16 -12.54
CA ALA A 316 -5.68 -20.86 -11.58
C ALA A 316 -5.74 -22.40 -11.65
N PRO A 317 -6.90 -23.08 -11.87
CA PRO A 317 -6.96 -24.53 -12.03
C PRO A 317 -6.20 -25.03 -13.26
N PHE A 318 -6.22 -24.29 -14.37
CA PHE A 318 -5.50 -24.64 -15.60
C PHE A 318 -3.99 -24.49 -15.40
N ILE A 319 -3.56 -23.41 -14.72
CA ILE A 319 -2.16 -23.21 -14.35
C ILE A 319 -1.71 -24.34 -13.40
N LEU A 320 -2.52 -24.71 -12.40
CA LEU A 320 -2.19 -25.85 -11.53
C LEU A 320 -1.95 -27.13 -12.33
N SER A 321 -2.85 -27.46 -13.28
CA SER A 321 -2.71 -28.64 -14.13
C SER A 321 -1.42 -28.59 -14.96
N PHE A 322 -1.04 -27.40 -15.44
CA PHE A 322 0.20 -27.17 -16.18
C PHE A 322 1.43 -27.34 -15.27
N LEU A 323 1.43 -26.73 -14.07
CA LEU A 323 2.55 -26.82 -13.11
C LEU A 323 2.78 -28.26 -12.64
N ARG A 324 1.71 -29.03 -12.40
CA ARG A 324 1.78 -30.46 -12.03
C ARG A 324 2.56 -31.30 -13.05
N LYS A 325 2.43 -30.98 -14.33
CA LYS A 325 3.07 -31.72 -15.42
C LYS A 325 4.51 -31.27 -15.68
N ASN A 326 4.83 -30.02 -15.45
CA ASN A 326 6.01 -29.38 -16.00
C ASN A 326 7.03 -28.89 -14.95
N ILE A 327 6.62 -28.72 -13.69
CA ILE A 327 7.51 -28.21 -12.63
C ILE A 327 7.73 -29.31 -11.58
N PRO A 328 8.98 -29.69 -11.30
CA PRO A 328 9.30 -30.66 -10.25
C PRO A 328 8.67 -30.24 -8.91
N GLY A 329 8.22 -31.23 -8.13
CA GLY A 329 7.61 -30.99 -6.81
C GLY A 329 6.13 -30.56 -6.86
N PHE A 330 5.56 -30.21 -8.01
CA PHE A 330 4.16 -29.81 -8.13
C PHE A 330 3.18 -30.96 -8.45
N ALA A 331 3.65 -32.17 -8.67
CA ALA A 331 2.79 -33.29 -9.13
C ALA A 331 1.56 -33.53 -8.23
N LYS A 332 1.68 -33.34 -6.92
CA LYS A 332 0.61 -33.48 -5.92
C LYS A 332 0.05 -32.12 -5.42
N ALA A 333 0.50 -31.01 -6.00
CA ALA A 333 0.06 -29.70 -5.57
C ALA A 333 -1.46 -29.53 -5.76
N GLU A 334 -2.08 -28.74 -4.88
CA GLU A 334 -3.49 -28.37 -4.92
C GLU A 334 -3.62 -26.86 -4.75
N LEU A 335 -4.75 -26.28 -5.16
CA LEU A 335 -5.06 -24.89 -4.85
C LEU A 335 -5.23 -24.70 -3.33
N ASN A 336 -4.74 -23.59 -2.81
CA ASN A 336 -4.80 -23.22 -1.40
C ASN A 336 -5.54 -21.89 -1.20
N GLY A 337 -6.79 -21.85 -1.66
CA GLY A 337 -7.61 -20.65 -1.65
C GLY A 337 -7.30 -19.69 -2.80
N PHE A 338 -8.03 -18.58 -2.80
CA PHE A 338 -7.99 -17.55 -3.84
C PHE A 338 -7.84 -16.17 -3.20
N PRO A 339 -6.87 -15.35 -3.63
CA PRO A 339 -6.80 -13.94 -3.25
C PRO A 339 -8.07 -13.20 -3.66
N GLU A 340 -8.52 -12.28 -2.83
CA GLU A 340 -9.68 -11.44 -3.12
C GLU A 340 -9.30 -10.10 -3.75
N TYR A 341 -8.01 -9.83 -3.86
CA TYR A 341 -7.47 -8.61 -4.40
C TYR A 341 -6.21 -8.88 -5.24
N LEU A 342 -5.75 -7.86 -5.94
CA LEU A 342 -4.59 -7.92 -6.83
C LEU A 342 -3.40 -7.23 -6.18
N TYR A 343 -2.20 -7.62 -6.56
CA TYR A 343 -1.04 -6.77 -6.41
C TYR A 343 -1.02 -5.74 -7.54
N ILE A 344 -1.37 -4.50 -7.21
CA ILE A 344 -1.30 -3.35 -8.11
C ILE A 344 0.08 -2.71 -7.95
N ARG A 345 0.92 -2.78 -8.99
CA ARG A 345 2.29 -2.26 -8.93
C ARG A 345 2.46 -0.89 -9.58
N ASP A 346 1.53 -0.49 -10.43
CA ASP A 346 1.59 0.76 -11.18
C ASP A 346 0.18 1.26 -11.50
N TYR A 347 0.01 2.56 -11.33
CA TYR A 347 -1.17 3.29 -11.73
C TYR A 347 -0.80 4.76 -11.94
N ASN A 348 -1.78 5.68 -11.95
CA ASN A 348 -1.49 7.10 -12.08
C ASN A 348 -0.51 7.56 -11.00
N ARG A 349 0.48 8.33 -11.40
CA ARG A 349 1.31 9.15 -10.53
C ARG A 349 1.13 10.59 -10.96
N TYR A 350 1.08 11.49 -9.99
CA TYR A 350 0.89 12.91 -10.23
C TYR A 350 2.17 13.68 -9.98
N GLU A 351 2.32 14.83 -10.66
CA GLU A 351 3.53 15.65 -10.52
C GLU A 351 3.77 16.06 -9.07
N THR A 352 4.99 15.87 -8.65
CA THR A 352 5.54 16.29 -7.36
C THR A 352 6.51 17.44 -7.55
N LYS A 353 6.91 18.11 -6.47
CA LYS A 353 7.87 19.22 -6.53
C LYS A 353 9.21 18.81 -7.14
N TYR A 354 9.55 17.54 -7.08
CA TYR A 354 10.67 16.93 -7.80
C TYR A 354 10.26 15.56 -8.34
N VAL A 355 10.39 15.36 -9.63
CA VAL A 355 10.16 14.04 -10.27
C VAL A 355 11.52 13.39 -10.48
N LEU A 356 11.77 12.30 -9.72
CA LEU A 356 12.99 11.48 -9.91
C LEU A 356 13.08 10.97 -11.33
N ASP A 357 14.28 11.03 -11.92
CA ASP A 357 14.49 10.52 -13.27
C ASP A 357 15.66 9.52 -13.33
N TYR A 358 15.72 8.77 -14.43
CA TYR A 358 16.72 7.73 -14.67
C TYR A 358 18.17 8.16 -14.39
N PRO A 359 18.64 9.36 -14.84
CA PRO A 359 19.99 9.83 -14.53
C PRO A 359 20.24 10.02 -13.02
N ASP A 360 19.23 10.41 -12.24
CA ASP A 360 19.40 10.56 -10.78
C ASP A 360 19.79 9.22 -10.14
N LEU A 361 19.17 8.13 -10.60
CA LEU A 361 19.42 6.79 -10.09
C LEU A 361 20.81 6.29 -10.54
N MET A 362 21.09 6.34 -11.84
CA MET A 362 22.29 5.74 -12.41
C MET A 362 23.57 6.48 -12.01
N ASN A 363 23.46 7.78 -11.74
CA ASN A 363 24.57 8.60 -11.23
C ASN A 363 24.64 8.62 -9.70
N SER A 364 23.88 7.78 -9.00
CA SER A 364 23.91 7.67 -7.52
C SER A 364 23.69 9.03 -6.83
N ARG A 365 22.79 9.84 -7.37
CA ARG A 365 22.55 11.20 -6.88
C ARG A 365 21.98 11.18 -5.46
N MET A 366 22.60 11.96 -4.57
CA MET A 366 22.09 12.26 -3.23
C MET A 366 21.56 13.70 -3.21
N PHE A 367 20.44 13.89 -2.52
CA PHE A 367 19.81 15.20 -2.40
C PHE A 367 20.00 15.74 -0.99
N TRP A 368 19.98 17.07 -0.85
CA TRP A 368 20.06 17.70 0.45
C TRP A 368 18.87 17.35 1.36
N ASP A 369 17.71 17.09 0.76
CA ASP A 369 16.43 16.75 1.39
C ASP A 369 16.09 15.25 1.28
N ASN A 370 17.07 14.36 1.28
CA ASN A 370 16.83 12.92 1.26
C ASN A 370 15.98 12.46 2.44
N VAL A 371 14.96 11.67 2.14
CA VAL A 371 14.10 10.96 3.11
C VAL A 371 14.19 9.44 2.97
N SER A 372 14.85 8.94 1.91
CA SER A 372 15.11 7.52 1.71
C SER A 372 16.31 7.27 0.81
N ILE A 373 16.74 6.00 0.74
CA ILE A 373 17.78 5.49 -0.16
C ILE A 373 17.22 4.29 -0.92
N GLY A 374 17.34 4.31 -2.24
CA GLY A 374 17.07 3.21 -3.14
C GLY A 374 18.34 2.57 -3.70
N GLY A 375 18.22 1.44 -4.39
CA GLY A 375 19.33 0.68 -5.00
C GLY A 375 18.85 -0.61 -5.67
N TYR A 376 17.53 -0.74 -5.90
CA TYR A 376 16.94 -1.88 -6.60
C TYR A 376 17.20 -1.78 -8.11
N SER A 377 17.28 -2.92 -8.79
CA SER A 377 17.35 -2.96 -10.24
C SER A 377 16.13 -2.29 -10.87
N ILE A 378 16.32 -1.54 -11.94
CA ILE A 378 15.23 -0.89 -12.65
C ILE A 378 14.47 -1.98 -13.41
N ASP A 379 13.31 -2.36 -12.89
CA ASP A 379 12.45 -3.44 -13.40
C ASP A 379 11.07 -2.90 -13.76
N LEU A 380 10.77 -2.88 -15.05
CA LEU A 380 9.44 -2.58 -15.59
C LEU A 380 8.77 -3.88 -15.99
N GLN A 381 7.62 -4.16 -15.39
CA GLN A 381 6.81 -5.31 -15.80
C GLN A 381 6.09 -5.05 -17.12
N GLY A 382 5.74 -6.14 -17.81
CA GLY A 382 5.06 -6.04 -19.11
C GLY A 382 3.70 -5.36 -19.05
N THR A 383 3.32 -4.80 -20.17
CA THR A 383 1.97 -4.33 -20.50
C THR A 383 1.43 -5.18 -21.66
N ARG A 384 0.20 -4.92 -22.08
CA ARG A 384 -0.31 -5.58 -23.30
C ARG A 384 0.51 -5.23 -24.54
N ALA A 385 0.96 -3.97 -24.66
CA ALA A 385 1.76 -3.51 -25.79
C ALA A 385 3.18 -4.08 -25.78
N ILE A 386 3.76 -4.24 -24.59
CA ILE A 386 5.09 -4.82 -24.37
C ILE A 386 4.95 -5.95 -23.34
N PRO A 387 4.57 -7.18 -23.75
CA PRO A 387 4.24 -8.26 -22.82
C PRO A 387 5.42 -8.77 -21.98
N THR A 388 6.65 -8.53 -22.41
CA THR A 388 7.86 -8.87 -21.64
C THR A 388 8.31 -7.68 -20.79
N GLY A 389 8.68 -7.93 -19.54
CA GLY A 389 9.30 -6.89 -18.70
C GLY A 389 10.61 -6.38 -19.30
N ILE A 390 10.98 -5.16 -18.96
CA ILE A 390 12.19 -4.48 -19.45
C ILE A 390 13.03 -4.06 -18.24
N GLY A 391 14.32 -4.46 -18.24
CA GLY A 391 15.31 -3.97 -17.29
C GLY A 391 16.13 -2.82 -17.87
N TYR A 392 16.40 -1.80 -17.04
CA TYR A 392 17.25 -0.65 -17.43
C TYR A 392 18.53 -0.55 -16.58
N GLY A 393 19.02 -1.70 -16.10
CA GLY A 393 20.22 -1.78 -15.27
C GLY A 393 19.93 -1.71 -13.77
N LYS A 394 21.03 -1.76 -13.00
CA LYS A 394 20.99 -1.70 -11.53
C LYS A 394 21.80 -0.48 -11.08
N PRO A 395 21.13 0.54 -10.50
CA PRO A 395 21.84 1.63 -9.85
C PRO A 395 22.61 1.11 -8.62
N ASP A 396 23.62 1.85 -8.18
CA ASP A 396 24.20 1.59 -6.86
C ASP A 396 23.19 2.00 -5.78
N ARG A 397 23.49 3.01 -5.03
CA ARG A 397 22.53 3.63 -4.11
C ARG A 397 22.25 5.06 -4.56
N TYR A 398 21.00 5.47 -4.42
CA TYR A 398 20.59 6.84 -4.76
C TYR A 398 19.61 7.36 -3.72
N GLY A 399 19.55 8.67 -3.56
CA GLY A 399 18.64 9.33 -2.63
C GLY A 399 17.25 9.53 -3.23
N LEU A 400 16.24 9.56 -2.34
CA LEU A 400 14.89 10.02 -2.66
C LEU A 400 14.61 11.29 -1.86
N PRO A 401 14.45 12.47 -2.53
CA PRO A 401 14.22 13.72 -1.84
C PRO A 401 12.78 13.82 -1.30
N LEU A 402 12.56 14.57 -0.22
CA LEU A 402 11.23 14.88 0.31
C LEU A 402 10.29 15.43 -0.77
N ARG A 403 10.82 16.29 -1.63
CA ARG A 403 10.11 16.92 -2.74
C ARG A 403 9.50 15.93 -3.74
N SER A 404 9.99 14.67 -3.81
CA SER A 404 9.36 13.60 -4.61
C SER A 404 8.14 12.97 -3.93
N PHE A 405 7.81 13.41 -2.74
CA PHE A 405 6.63 13.01 -1.98
C PHE A 405 5.68 14.17 -1.67
N GLU A 406 5.94 15.38 -2.18
CA GLU A 406 5.07 16.54 -2.08
C GLU A 406 4.43 16.83 -3.43
N LEU A 407 3.09 16.89 -3.52
CA LEU A 407 2.41 17.26 -4.76
C LEU A 407 2.82 18.68 -5.19
N LYS A 408 3.05 18.86 -6.49
CA LYS A 408 3.65 20.07 -7.06
C LYS A 408 2.89 21.34 -6.75
N SER A 409 1.58 21.31 -6.93
CA SER A 409 0.73 22.50 -6.78
C SER A 409 0.17 22.68 -5.37
N TYR A 410 0.45 21.77 -4.43
CA TYR A 410 -0.14 21.77 -3.10
C TYR A 410 0.91 21.94 -2.00
N ASP A 411 0.60 22.80 -1.02
CA ASP A 411 1.51 23.06 0.10
C ASP A 411 1.39 22.03 1.23
N ASN A 412 0.29 21.26 1.26
CA ASN A 412 -0.05 20.37 2.36
C ASN A 412 -0.50 18.97 1.92
N VAL A 413 -0.25 18.58 0.68
CA VAL A 413 -0.57 17.24 0.20
C VAL A 413 0.70 16.45 -0.10
N LEU A 414 0.83 15.32 0.58
CA LEU A 414 1.92 14.37 0.44
C LEU A 414 1.42 13.12 -0.28
N VAL A 415 2.34 12.42 -0.91
CA VAL A 415 2.11 11.09 -1.49
C VAL A 415 3.09 10.09 -0.87
N THR A 416 2.73 8.82 -0.78
CA THR A 416 3.61 7.77 -0.27
C THR A 416 3.52 6.51 -1.13
N GLY A 417 4.41 5.56 -0.86
CA GLY A 417 4.38 4.27 -1.54
C GLY A 417 4.57 4.40 -3.04
N LYS A 418 3.70 3.76 -3.78
CA LYS A 418 3.71 3.72 -5.26
C LYS A 418 3.32 5.04 -5.92
N ASN A 419 2.91 6.04 -5.12
CA ASN A 419 2.58 7.39 -5.62
C ASN A 419 3.81 8.31 -5.69
N VAL A 420 5.01 7.83 -5.36
CA VAL A 420 6.26 8.62 -5.44
C VAL A 420 6.44 9.27 -6.81
N GLY A 421 6.79 10.55 -6.82
CA GLY A 421 7.07 11.30 -8.05
C GLY A 421 8.35 10.80 -8.72
N ALA A 422 8.17 10.00 -9.77
CA ALA A 422 9.26 9.44 -10.55
C ALA A 422 8.83 9.22 -12.00
N SER A 423 9.73 9.47 -12.95
CA SER A 423 9.57 9.05 -14.35
C SER A 423 9.46 7.53 -14.42
N ILE A 424 8.85 7.00 -15.47
CA ILE A 424 8.58 5.55 -15.52
C ILE A 424 9.85 4.69 -15.36
N LYS A 425 10.98 5.10 -15.93
CA LYS A 425 12.24 4.37 -15.76
C LYS A 425 12.72 4.41 -14.32
N ALA A 426 12.75 5.59 -13.70
CA ALA A 426 13.13 5.72 -12.29
C ALA A 426 12.16 4.97 -11.36
N TYR A 427 10.88 4.98 -11.69
CA TYR A 427 9.83 4.28 -10.94
C TYR A 427 10.06 2.77 -10.85
N GLY A 428 10.65 2.14 -11.88
CA GLY A 428 11.01 0.72 -11.86
C GLY A 428 11.83 0.31 -10.64
N SER A 429 12.62 1.23 -10.06
CA SER A 429 13.42 1.02 -8.86
C SER A 429 12.84 1.73 -7.63
N ALA A 430 12.37 2.98 -7.78
CA ALA A 430 11.96 3.83 -6.65
C ALA A 430 10.71 3.34 -5.91
N ARG A 431 9.82 2.57 -6.57
CA ARG A 431 8.54 2.06 -6.03
C ARG A 431 8.68 0.89 -5.06
N ILE A 432 9.85 0.28 -4.94
CA ILE A 432 10.02 -0.96 -4.16
C ILE A 432 9.77 -0.70 -2.67
N MET A 433 9.05 -1.64 -2.05
CA MET A 433 8.51 -1.49 -0.70
C MET A 433 9.51 -0.99 0.35
N PRO A 434 10.72 -1.56 0.55
CA PRO A 434 11.62 -1.07 1.59
C PRO A 434 12.07 0.38 1.36
N THR A 435 12.23 0.80 0.10
CA THR A 435 12.61 2.17 -0.27
C THR A 435 11.49 3.16 0.06
N THR A 436 10.26 2.87 -0.35
CA THR A 436 9.12 3.76 -0.10
C THR A 436 8.65 3.73 1.36
N ALA A 437 8.80 2.60 2.05
CA ALA A 437 8.49 2.46 3.47
C ALA A 437 9.45 3.29 4.35
N LEU A 438 10.75 3.27 4.03
CA LEU A 438 11.73 4.12 4.70
C LEU A 438 11.42 5.61 4.49
N ALA A 439 11.05 6.02 3.25
CA ALA A 439 10.65 7.39 2.97
C ALA A 439 9.46 7.82 3.83
N ALA A 440 8.40 7.00 3.86
CA ALA A 440 7.19 7.29 4.59
C ALA A 440 7.43 7.38 6.10
N GLN A 441 8.20 6.45 6.67
CA GLN A 441 8.59 6.50 8.08
C GLN A 441 9.39 7.78 8.39
N THR A 442 10.37 8.11 7.57
CA THR A 442 11.21 9.31 7.73
C THR A 442 10.35 10.58 7.67
N ILE A 443 9.40 10.67 6.73
CA ILE A 443 8.46 11.79 6.62
C ILE A 443 7.61 11.89 7.89
N GLY A 444 7.09 10.78 8.42
CA GLY A 444 6.33 10.74 9.67
C GLY A 444 7.14 11.28 10.88
N ILE A 445 8.42 10.90 10.97
CA ILE A 445 9.35 11.43 11.99
C ILE A 445 9.56 12.93 11.82
N ILE A 446 9.77 13.41 10.59
CA ILE A 446 9.96 14.83 10.28
C ILE A 446 8.71 15.62 10.64
N LEU A 447 7.52 15.17 10.28
CA LEU A 447 6.24 15.82 10.62
C LEU A 447 6.11 16.02 12.15
N GLY A 448 6.53 15.06 12.93
CA GLY A 448 6.53 15.15 14.39
C GLY A 448 7.60 16.08 14.96
N ARG A 449 8.83 15.93 14.53
CA ARG A 449 10.00 16.67 15.07
C ARG A 449 10.04 18.13 14.59
N GLU A 450 9.62 18.39 13.34
CA GLU A 450 9.61 19.72 12.71
C GLU A 450 8.21 20.36 12.71
N ARG A 451 7.31 19.93 13.61
CA ARG A 451 5.89 20.36 13.62
C ARG A 451 5.65 21.86 13.64
N ASN A 452 6.61 22.66 14.09
CA ASN A 452 6.50 24.12 14.15
C ASN A 452 6.91 24.80 12.82
N LYS A 453 7.38 24.05 11.82
CA LYS A 453 7.83 24.56 10.54
C LYS A 453 7.12 23.84 9.40
N PRO A 454 6.52 24.53 8.41
CA PRO A 454 5.97 23.85 7.23
C PRO A 454 7.06 23.11 6.48
N LEU A 455 6.73 21.93 5.92
CA LEU A 455 7.68 21.11 5.16
C LEU A 455 8.33 21.89 4.01
N ALA A 456 7.53 22.69 3.28
CA ALA A 456 8.01 23.54 2.19
C ALA A 456 9.07 24.59 2.60
N ASN A 457 9.17 24.89 3.90
CA ASN A 457 10.14 25.85 4.44
C ASN A 457 11.38 25.19 5.04
N LEU A 458 11.49 23.87 4.99
CA LEU A 458 12.69 23.16 5.44
C LEU A 458 13.88 23.47 4.52
N THR A 459 15.00 23.76 5.11
CA THR A 459 16.24 24.15 4.42
C THR A 459 17.29 23.04 4.48
N GLU A 460 18.37 23.19 3.75
CA GLU A 460 19.52 22.28 3.84
C GLU A 460 20.10 22.23 5.26
N ALA A 461 20.13 23.35 5.96
CA ALA A 461 20.55 23.41 7.36
C ALA A 461 19.63 22.59 8.28
N ASP A 462 18.31 22.64 8.05
CA ASP A 462 17.36 21.78 8.78
C ASP A 462 17.65 20.31 8.49
N PHE A 463 17.89 19.95 7.23
CA PHE A 463 18.18 18.56 6.87
C PHE A 463 19.52 18.04 7.40
N LYS A 464 20.51 18.89 7.67
CA LYS A 464 21.72 18.50 8.43
C LYS A 464 21.34 18.04 9.84
N ARG A 465 20.47 18.79 10.53
CA ARG A 465 19.95 18.44 11.87
C ARG A 465 19.05 17.19 11.80
N ILE A 466 18.15 17.12 10.79
CA ILE A 466 17.27 15.98 10.56
C ILE A 466 18.07 14.69 10.41
N ARG A 467 19.09 14.68 9.55
CA ARG A 467 19.97 13.51 9.37
C ARG A 467 20.70 13.11 10.65
N ALA A 468 21.08 14.08 11.49
CA ALA A 468 21.73 13.79 12.75
C ALA A 468 20.80 13.01 13.70
N TYR A 469 19.58 13.49 13.95
CA TYR A 469 18.67 12.77 14.82
C TYR A 469 18.12 11.47 14.21
N LEU A 470 17.94 11.38 12.89
CA LEU A 470 17.58 10.13 12.22
C LEU A 470 18.63 9.05 12.47
N LYS A 471 19.91 9.41 12.36
CA LYS A 471 21.01 8.49 12.65
C LYS A 471 21.08 8.12 14.13
N GLN A 472 20.98 9.10 15.02
CA GLN A 472 21.16 8.90 16.46
C GLN A 472 19.99 8.15 17.09
N ASP A 473 18.74 8.59 16.83
CA ASP A 473 17.57 8.13 17.54
C ASP A 473 16.87 6.93 16.84
N TYR A 474 17.05 6.81 15.52
CA TYR A 474 16.35 5.81 14.69
C TYR A 474 17.28 4.87 13.92
N GLN A 475 18.59 5.08 13.99
CA GLN A 475 19.60 4.31 13.21
C GLN A 475 19.34 4.34 11.70
N ILE A 476 18.74 5.42 11.20
CA ILE A 476 18.49 5.67 9.79
C ILE A 476 19.59 6.52 9.20
N VAL A 477 20.26 6.02 8.15
CA VAL A 477 21.37 6.69 7.45
C VAL A 477 20.98 6.95 6.01
N LEU A 478 20.89 8.23 5.63
CA LEU A 478 20.37 8.67 4.32
C LEU A 478 21.47 9.26 3.41
N GLN A 479 22.71 8.79 3.56
CA GLN A 479 23.86 9.23 2.77
C GLN A 479 24.63 8.05 2.17
#